data_6e971cf8f83c556c7ec23f7d0658ea5f
#
_entry.id   6e971cf8f83c556c7ec23f7d0658ea5f
#
_cell.length_a   1.000
_cell.length_b   1.000
_cell.length_c   1.000
_cell.angle_alpha   90.00
_cell.angle_beta   90.00
_cell.angle_gamma   90.00
#
_symmetry.space_group_name_H-M   'P 1'
#
loop_
_entity.id
_entity.type
_entity.pdbx_description
1 polymer ?
#
loop_
_entity_poly.entity_id
_entity_poly.type
_entity_poly.pdbx_seq_one_letter_code
_entity_poly.pdbx_strand_id
1 'polypeptide(L)' 'MTLDQLKVGTSAVITAVGGDGALRCRLLDMGLIPHTRVTLQKVAPMGDPIEIRVRGYELTLRVEEAQKIEVEG' A
#
# COMPACT_ATOMS: atom_id res chain seq x y z
N MET A 1 4.67 -0.47 -10.91
CA MET A 1 4.93 0.64 -9.98
C MET A 1 4.64 0.19 -8.56
N THR A 2 5.17 0.87 -7.58
CA THR A 2 4.91 0.54 -6.18
C THR A 2 3.84 1.45 -5.61
N LEU A 3 3.24 1.00 -4.50
CA LEU A 3 2.10 1.68 -3.89
C LEU A 3 2.40 3.14 -3.54
N ASP A 4 3.62 3.44 -3.10
CA ASP A 4 4.04 4.80 -2.75
C ASP A 4 4.08 5.75 -3.94
N GLN A 5 4.05 5.23 -5.16
CA GLN A 5 4.10 6.03 -6.38
C GLN A 5 2.73 6.46 -6.88
N LEU A 6 1.66 6.00 -6.26
CA LEU A 6 0.31 6.42 -6.62
C LEU A 6 0.10 7.89 -6.27
N LYS A 7 -0.76 8.54 -7.04
CA LYS A 7 -1.19 9.90 -6.72
C LYS A 7 -2.34 9.82 -5.72
N VAL A 8 -2.42 10.81 -4.83
CA VAL A 8 -3.52 10.91 -3.88
C VAL A 8 -4.85 10.90 -4.64
N GLY A 9 -5.77 10.08 -4.17
CA GLY A 9 -7.08 9.93 -4.77
C GLY A 9 -7.18 8.89 -5.87
N THR A 10 -6.07 8.25 -6.23
CA THR A 10 -6.09 7.23 -7.28
C THR A 10 -6.05 5.82 -6.69
N SER A 11 -6.57 4.87 -7.45
CA SER A 11 -6.65 3.47 -7.04
C SER A 11 -5.79 2.60 -7.96
N ALA A 12 -5.37 1.46 -7.43
CA ALA A 12 -4.65 0.47 -8.21
C ALA A 12 -4.90 -0.90 -7.60
N VAL A 13 -4.52 -1.94 -8.33
CA VAL A 13 -4.67 -3.33 -7.86
C VAL A 13 -3.29 -3.86 -7.49
N ILE A 14 -3.20 -4.48 -6.32
CA ILE A 14 -1.96 -5.10 -5.86
C ILE A 14 -1.64 -6.31 -6.75
N THR A 15 -0.42 -6.35 -7.27
CA THR A 15 0.04 -7.46 -8.11
C THR A 15 1.02 -8.36 -7.37
N ALA A 16 1.80 -7.80 -6.45
CA ALA A 16 2.77 -8.58 -5.69
C ALA A 16 3.12 -7.86 -4.39
N VAL A 17 3.46 -8.63 -3.38
CA VAL A 17 3.89 -8.11 -2.09
C VAL A 17 5.29 -8.65 -1.82
N GLY A 18 6.26 -7.74 -1.70
CA GLY A 18 7.64 -8.10 -1.43
C GLY A 18 8.02 -7.91 0.03
N GLY A 19 9.32 -7.80 0.27
CA GLY A 19 9.89 -7.65 1.60
C GLY A 19 10.40 -8.97 2.15
N ASP A 20 11.00 -8.92 3.34
CA ASP A 20 11.45 -10.14 4.01
C ASP A 20 10.25 -10.88 4.61
N GLY A 21 10.50 -12.08 5.17
CA GLY A 21 9.44 -12.94 5.65
C GLY A 21 8.52 -12.28 6.67
N ALA A 22 9.10 -11.61 7.67
CA ALA A 22 8.32 -10.98 8.74
C ALA A 22 7.50 -9.79 8.21
N LEU A 23 8.12 -8.92 7.43
CA LEU A 23 7.45 -7.76 6.86
C LEU A 23 6.35 -8.21 5.89
N ARG A 24 6.67 -9.15 5.02
CA ARG A 24 5.71 -9.65 4.05
C ARG A 24 4.49 -10.26 4.73
N CYS A 25 4.69 -11.08 5.76
CA CYS A 25 3.59 -11.67 6.51
C CYS A 25 2.73 -10.61 7.16
N ARG A 26 3.34 -9.58 7.73
CA ARG A 26 2.59 -8.49 8.35
C ARG A 26 1.73 -7.75 7.34
N LEU A 27 2.29 -7.45 6.17
CA LEU A 27 1.54 -6.76 5.11
C LEU A 27 0.36 -7.60 4.63
N LEU A 28 0.58 -8.90 4.44
CA LEU A 28 -0.49 -9.80 4.03
C LEU A 28 -1.59 -9.90 5.10
N ASP A 29 -1.19 -9.96 6.37
CA ASP A 29 -2.14 -10.02 7.48
C ASP A 29 -3.00 -8.75 7.58
N MET A 30 -2.47 -7.63 7.12
CA MET A 30 -3.21 -6.37 7.06
C MET A 30 -4.21 -6.32 5.89
N GLY A 31 -4.25 -7.36 5.08
CA GLY A 31 -5.15 -7.42 3.94
C GLY A 31 -4.56 -6.95 2.62
N LEU A 32 -3.26 -6.67 2.60
CA LEU A 32 -2.58 -6.19 1.40
C LEU A 32 -2.13 -7.38 0.56
N ILE A 33 -3.09 -8.09 0.02
CA ILE A 33 -2.84 -9.31 -0.75
C ILE A 33 -3.02 -9.03 -2.25
N PRO A 34 -2.38 -9.85 -3.12
CA PRO A 34 -2.55 -9.70 -4.57
C PRO A 34 -4.02 -9.71 -4.97
N HIS A 35 -4.32 -8.97 -6.02
CA HIS A 35 -5.66 -8.81 -6.60
C HIS A 35 -6.60 -7.94 -5.77
N THR A 36 -6.10 -7.30 -4.73
CA THR A 36 -6.89 -6.38 -3.91
C THR A 36 -6.72 -4.97 -4.44
N ARG A 37 -7.82 -4.22 -4.55
CA ARG A 37 -7.77 -2.82 -4.94
C ARG A 37 -7.46 -1.95 -3.73
N VAL A 38 -6.55 -1.01 -3.91
CA VAL A 38 -6.18 -0.04 -2.88
C VAL A 38 -6.28 1.36 -3.44
N THR A 39 -6.54 2.33 -2.58
CA THR A 39 -6.60 3.74 -2.97
C THR A 39 -5.65 4.52 -2.04
N LEU A 40 -4.81 5.36 -2.62
CA LEU A 40 -3.97 6.26 -1.81
C LEU A 40 -4.83 7.46 -1.42
N GLN A 41 -5.11 7.61 -0.12
CA GLN A 41 -5.99 8.66 0.36
C GLN A 41 -5.26 9.93 0.78
N LYS A 42 -4.16 9.76 1.50
CA LYS A 42 -3.42 10.89 2.05
C LYS A 42 -1.94 10.58 2.14
N VAL A 43 -1.15 11.65 2.11
CA VAL A 43 0.28 11.58 2.39
C VAL A 43 0.53 12.62 3.48
N ALA A 44 1.24 12.23 4.53
CA ALA A 44 1.58 13.16 5.60
C ALA A 44 2.39 14.34 5.03
N PRO A 45 2.35 15.52 5.68
CA PRO A 45 3.03 16.72 5.17
C PRO A 45 4.51 16.50 4.85
N MET A 46 5.17 15.61 5.56
CA MET A 46 6.58 15.29 5.34
C MET A 46 6.78 14.17 4.31
N GLY A 47 5.71 13.67 3.71
CA GLY A 47 5.79 12.58 2.75
C GLY A 47 5.66 11.19 3.33
N ASP A 48 5.63 11.06 4.65
CA ASP A 48 5.62 9.77 5.34
C ASP A 48 5.02 9.97 6.72
N PRO A 49 4.07 9.14 7.16
CA PRO A 49 3.50 7.96 6.49
C PRO A 49 2.44 8.31 5.44
N ILE A 50 1.98 7.29 4.73
CA ILE A 50 0.87 7.41 3.81
C ILE A 50 -0.35 6.70 4.38
N GLU A 51 -1.53 7.16 3.97
CA GLU A 51 -2.78 6.53 4.37
C GLU A 51 -3.45 5.96 3.13
N ILE A 52 -3.80 4.68 3.20
CA ILE A 52 -4.46 4.00 2.10
C ILE A 52 -5.81 3.45 2.55
N ARG A 53 -6.68 3.23 1.57
CA ARG A 53 -7.96 2.58 1.82
C ARG A 53 -7.97 1.23 1.13
N VAL A 54 -8.36 0.20 1.86
CA VAL A 54 -8.46 -1.16 1.33
C VAL A 54 -9.69 -1.83 1.92
N ARG A 55 -10.53 -2.39 1.05
CA ARG A 55 -11.74 -3.13 1.46
C ARG A 55 -12.65 -2.36 2.41
N GLY A 56 -12.74 -1.05 2.24
CA GLY A 56 -13.64 -0.23 3.05
C GLY A 56 -13.07 0.21 4.39
N TYR A 57 -11.83 -0.09 4.69
CA TYR A 57 -11.17 0.43 5.88
C TYR A 57 -9.85 1.11 5.53
N GLU A 58 -9.33 1.86 6.47
CA GLU A 58 -8.14 2.68 6.25
C GLU A 58 -6.94 2.12 7.00
N LEU A 59 -5.79 2.16 6.36
CA LEU A 59 -4.52 1.72 6.93
C LEU A 59 -3.50 2.82 6.77
N THR A 60 -2.58 2.91 7.73
CA THR A 60 -1.43 3.81 7.63
C THR A 60 -0.19 2.95 7.40
N LEU A 61 0.59 3.30 6.38
CA LEU A 61 1.83 2.59 6.05
C LEU A 61 2.98 3.56 5.98
N ARG A 62 4.14 3.09 6.37
CA ARG A 62 5.38 3.81 6.07
C ARG A 62 5.68 3.70 4.58
N VAL A 63 6.31 4.74 4.03
CA VAL A 63 6.69 4.72 2.62
C VAL A 63 7.58 3.52 2.31
N GLU A 64 8.51 3.18 3.19
CA GLU A 64 9.38 2.03 2.97
C GLU A 64 8.61 0.72 2.88
N GLU A 65 7.48 0.62 3.59
CA GLU A 65 6.60 -0.56 3.49
C GLU A 65 5.84 -0.55 2.16
N ALA A 66 5.35 0.61 1.77
CA ALA A 66 4.63 0.77 0.50
C ALA A 66 5.51 0.47 -0.71
N GLN A 67 6.81 0.72 -0.59
CA GLN A 67 7.76 0.41 -1.66
C GLN A 67 7.90 -1.08 -1.93
N LYS A 68 7.44 -1.92 -1.01
CA LYS A 68 7.47 -3.38 -1.17
C LYS A 68 6.22 -3.93 -1.84
N ILE A 69 5.23 -3.07 -2.10
CA ILE A 69 3.95 -3.50 -2.68
C ILE A 69 3.87 -3.03 -4.12
N GLU A 70 3.85 -3.99 -5.05
CA GLU A 70 3.70 -3.70 -6.47
C GLU A 70 2.22 -3.54 -6.79
N VAL A 71 1.90 -2.52 -7.56
CA VAL A 71 0.52 -2.24 -7.96
C VAL A 71 0.45 -1.95 -9.45
N GLU A 72 -0.75 -2.09 -9.99
CA GLU A 72 -1.04 -1.81 -11.39
C GLU A 72 -2.31 -0.98 -11.45
N GLY A 73 -2.20 0.19 -12.06
CA GLY A 73 -3.27 1.16 -12.08
C GLY A 73 -4.26 1.07 -13.20
#